data_03fcab9ec56caa08914e24946b8e2b38
#
_entry.id   03fcab9ec56caa08914e24946b8e2b38
#
_cell.length_a   1.000
_cell.length_b   1.000
_cell.length_c   1.000
_cell.angle_alpha   90.00
_cell.angle_beta   90.00
_cell.angle_gamma   90.00
#
_symmetry.space_group_name_H-M   'P 1'
#
loop_
_entity.id
_entity.type
_entity.pdbx_description
1 polymer ?
#
loop_
_entity_poly.entity_id
_entity_poly.type
_entity_poly.pdbx_seq_one_letter_code
_entity_poly.pdbx_strand_id
1 'polypeptide(L)'
;MSIASEREDRMKVAKTILEQLGGNKFRMMTGAKNLAGDENSLSMRIGRNSSNSNYLKITVNSMDTYDMKFCKLTRKFEEKSVTEYENIYNDMLTDQFTAHTGMYTSLF
;
A
#
# COMPACT_ATOMS: atom_id res chain seq x y z
N MET A 1 -29.22 -7.27 -3.89
CA MET A 1 -28.14 -6.63 -3.10
C MET A 1 -28.00 -5.18 -3.48
N SER A 2 -27.80 -4.31 -2.52
CA SER A 2 -27.62 -2.91 -2.80
C SER A 2 -26.19 -2.63 -3.28
N ILE A 3 -26.02 -1.59 -4.09
CA ILE A 3 -24.71 -1.14 -4.56
C ILE A 3 -23.80 -0.78 -3.38
N ALA A 4 -24.38 -0.31 -2.27
CA ALA A 4 -23.63 0.03 -1.07
C ALA A 4 -22.92 -1.18 -0.45
N SER A 5 -23.56 -2.38 -0.44
CA SER A 5 -22.94 -3.60 0.06
C SER A 5 -21.72 -4.01 -0.76
N GLU A 6 -21.79 -3.89 -2.08
CA GLU A 6 -20.68 -4.21 -2.96
C GLU A 6 -19.52 -3.27 -2.73
N ARG A 7 -19.78 -1.97 -2.52
CA ARG A 7 -18.73 -0.99 -2.21
C ARG A 7 -18.08 -1.28 -0.87
N GLU A 8 -18.86 -1.65 0.13
CA GLU A 8 -18.32 -2.01 1.45
C GLU A 8 -17.42 -3.23 1.35
N ASP A 9 -17.82 -4.26 0.60
CA ASP A 9 -17.02 -5.45 0.40
C ASP A 9 -15.72 -5.14 -0.33
N ARG A 10 -15.75 -4.29 -1.35
CA ARG A 10 -14.55 -3.87 -2.08
C ARG A 10 -13.58 -3.10 -1.20
N MET A 11 -14.10 -2.24 -0.33
CA MET A 11 -13.26 -1.42 0.55
C MET A 11 -12.76 -2.17 1.76
N LYS A 12 -13.31 -3.34 2.06
CA LYS A 12 -12.98 -4.11 3.25
C LYS A 12 -11.51 -4.57 3.25
N VAL A 13 -11.04 -5.10 2.13
CA VAL A 13 -9.65 -5.52 1.99
C VAL A 13 -8.71 -4.32 2.10
N ALA A 14 -9.03 -3.23 1.42
CA ALA A 14 -8.23 -2.01 1.47
C ALA A 14 -8.12 -1.46 2.90
N LYS A 15 -9.21 -1.44 3.65
CA LYS A 15 -9.22 -1.00 5.04
C LYS A 15 -8.35 -1.91 5.91
N THR A 16 -8.44 -3.22 5.72
CA THR A 16 -7.63 -4.18 6.46
C THR A 16 -6.15 -3.96 6.18
N ILE A 17 -5.76 -3.77 4.93
CA ILE A 17 -4.38 -3.50 4.55
C ILE A 17 -3.89 -2.22 5.25
N LEU A 18 -4.68 -1.16 5.20
CA LEU A 18 -4.31 0.12 5.82
C LEU A 18 -4.12 -0.03 7.33
N GLU A 19 -5.02 -0.77 8.00
CA GLU A 19 -4.90 -1.03 9.44
C GLU A 19 -3.62 -1.79 9.77
N GLN A 20 -3.26 -2.78 8.96
CA GLN A 20 -2.03 -3.55 9.15
C GLN A 20 -0.78 -2.71 8.94
N LEU A 21 -0.85 -1.68 8.10
CA LEU A 21 0.25 -0.73 7.91
C LEU A 21 0.36 0.28 9.07
N GLY A 22 -0.69 0.47 9.84
CA GLY A 22 -0.69 1.40 10.97
C GLY A 22 -1.75 2.49 10.91
N GLY A 23 -2.64 2.48 9.93
CA GLY A 23 -3.75 3.42 9.83
C GLY A 23 -3.30 4.87 9.69
N ASN A 24 -3.87 5.75 10.48
CA ASN A 24 -3.54 7.18 10.42
C ASN A 24 -2.08 7.49 10.77
N LYS A 25 -1.49 6.73 11.67
CA LYS A 25 -0.06 6.89 12.01
C LYS A 25 0.81 6.62 10.79
N PHE A 26 0.51 5.56 10.05
CA PHE A 26 1.20 5.26 8.80
C PHE A 26 1.07 6.42 7.81
N ARG A 27 -0.13 6.95 7.62
CA ARG A 27 -0.36 8.06 6.69
C ARG A 27 0.42 9.31 7.09
N MET A 28 0.43 9.62 8.37
CA MET A 28 1.16 10.78 8.89
C MET A 28 2.68 10.63 8.75
N MET A 29 3.20 9.45 9.05
CA MET A 29 4.64 9.19 9.04
C MET A 29 5.21 9.11 7.62
N THR A 30 4.41 8.70 6.65
CA THR A 30 4.90 8.39 5.31
C THR A 30 4.44 9.37 4.24
N GLY A 31 3.52 10.29 4.59
CA GLY A 31 2.93 11.19 3.62
C GLY A 31 1.99 10.48 2.64
N ALA A 32 1.48 9.32 3.01
CA ALA A 32 0.58 8.56 2.16
C ALA A 32 -0.71 9.33 1.90
N LYS A 33 -1.09 9.40 0.63
CA LYS A 33 -2.29 10.13 0.18
C LYS A 33 -2.86 9.49 -1.08
N ASN A 34 -4.01 9.96 -1.50
CA ASN A 34 -4.72 9.46 -2.69
C ASN A 34 -4.94 7.95 -2.59
N LEU A 35 -5.37 7.50 -1.41
CA LEU A 35 -5.65 6.09 -1.19
C LEU A 35 -6.83 5.63 -2.03
N ALA A 36 -6.63 4.53 -2.74
CA ALA A 36 -7.67 3.92 -3.56
C ALA A 36 -7.69 2.42 -3.33
N GLY A 37 -8.87 1.87 -3.12
CA GLY A 37 -9.03 0.44 -2.89
C GLY A 37 -9.83 -0.22 -4.01
N ASP A 38 -9.59 -1.50 -4.24
CA ASP A 38 -10.44 -2.34 -5.06
C ASP A 38 -10.68 -3.67 -4.33
N GLU A 39 -11.16 -4.68 -5.04
CA GLU A 39 -11.59 -5.95 -4.42
C GLU A 39 -10.50 -6.61 -3.59
N ASN A 40 -9.24 -6.48 -3.98
CA ASN A 40 -8.14 -7.20 -3.37
C ASN A 40 -6.88 -6.35 -3.17
N SER A 41 -6.95 -5.04 -3.32
CA SER A 41 -5.77 -4.20 -3.23
C SER A 41 -6.03 -2.83 -2.64
N LEU A 42 -4.94 -2.21 -2.19
CA LEU A 42 -4.89 -0.82 -1.77
C LEU A 42 -3.71 -0.16 -2.49
N SER A 43 -3.98 0.97 -3.12
CA SER A 43 -2.93 1.77 -3.76
C SER A 43 -2.88 3.16 -3.15
N MET A 44 -1.71 3.79 -3.23
CA MET A 44 -1.50 5.11 -2.62
C MET A 44 -0.28 5.81 -3.20
N ARG A 45 -0.27 7.13 -3.06
CA ARG A 45 0.93 7.92 -3.23
C ARG A 45 1.67 7.99 -1.91
N ILE A 46 2.98 7.89 -1.92
CA ILE A 46 3.81 8.01 -0.72
C ILE A 46 4.72 9.21 -0.84
N GLY A 47 5.12 9.74 0.31
CA GLY A 47 5.96 10.92 0.38
C GLY A 47 7.39 10.64 -0.07
N ARG A 48 8.19 11.72 -0.10
CA ARG A 48 9.59 11.64 -0.52
C ARG A 48 10.37 10.67 0.37
N ASN A 49 11.14 9.78 -0.26
CA ASN A 49 11.87 8.73 0.45
C ASN A 49 13.15 8.37 -0.32
N SER A 50 14.02 7.56 0.31
CA SER A 50 15.32 7.21 -0.25
C SER A 50 15.24 6.33 -1.49
N SER A 51 14.14 5.62 -1.71
CA SER A 51 13.96 4.76 -2.89
C SER A 51 13.52 5.51 -4.13
N ASN A 52 13.12 6.77 -3.99
CA ASN A 52 12.50 7.59 -5.04
C ASN A 52 11.17 7.03 -5.56
N SER A 53 10.61 6.01 -4.92
CA SER A 53 9.26 5.53 -5.21
C SER A 53 8.25 6.54 -4.70
N ASN A 54 7.22 6.82 -5.51
CA ASN A 54 6.13 7.72 -5.10
C ASN A 54 4.77 7.04 -5.14
N TYR A 55 4.74 5.76 -5.45
CA TYR A 55 3.50 4.99 -5.57
C TYR A 55 3.70 3.59 -5.00
N LEU A 56 2.70 3.13 -4.27
CA LEU A 56 2.69 1.80 -3.68
C LEU A 56 1.33 1.15 -3.93
N LYS A 57 1.35 -0.09 -4.39
CA LYS A 57 0.15 -0.91 -4.49
C LYS A 57 0.39 -2.22 -3.74
N ILE A 58 -0.52 -2.53 -2.83
CA ILE A 58 -0.48 -3.77 -2.06
C ILE A 58 -1.70 -4.61 -2.45
N THR A 59 -1.47 -5.83 -2.90
CA THR A 59 -2.51 -6.72 -3.38
C THR A 59 -2.49 -8.01 -2.55
N VAL A 60 -3.68 -8.44 -2.11
CA VAL A 60 -3.82 -9.77 -1.51
C VAL A 60 -3.80 -10.81 -2.64
N ASN A 61 -2.97 -11.83 -2.51
CA ASN A 61 -2.86 -12.89 -3.51
C ASN A 61 -3.66 -14.13 -3.09
N SER A 62 -3.65 -15.16 -3.96
CA SER A 62 -4.43 -16.39 -3.74
C SER A 62 -3.98 -17.21 -2.54
N MET A 63 -2.81 -16.92 -1.99
CA MET A 63 -2.25 -17.61 -0.82
C MET A 63 -2.49 -16.86 0.50
N ASP A 64 -3.35 -15.83 0.48
CA ASP A 64 -3.62 -14.95 1.61
C ASP A 64 -2.38 -14.20 2.13
N THR A 65 -1.37 -14.05 1.29
CA THR A 65 -0.25 -13.17 1.55
C THR A 65 -0.37 -11.93 0.65
N TYR A 66 0.55 -10.99 0.78
CA TYR A 66 0.48 -9.74 0.05
C TYR A 66 1.63 -9.60 -0.94
N ASP A 67 1.32 -9.00 -2.08
CA ASP A 67 2.33 -8.57 -3.03
C ASP A 67 2.41 -7.05 -2.94
N MET A 68 3.63 -6.52 -2.79
CA MET A 68 3.87 -5.09 -2.70
C MET A 68 4.61 -4.61 -3.94
N LYS A 69 4.05 -3.61 -4.60
CA LYS A 69 4.67 -3.00 -5.78
C LYS A 69 4.98 -1.55 -5.50
N PHE A 70 6.26 -1.21 -5.58
CA PHE A 70 6.75 0.16 -5.47
C PHE A 70 7.19 0.65 -6.84
N CYS A 71 6.83 1.85 -7.20
CA CYS A 71 7.29 2.43 -8.45
C CYS A 71 7.28 3.95 -8.39
N LYS A 72 7.87 4.55 -9.42
CA LYS A 72 7.80 5.99 -9.63
C LYS A 72 6.80 6.25 -10.75
N LEU A 73 5.68 6.88 -10.42
CA LEU A 73 4.71 7.34 -11.41
C LEU A 73 5.15 8.70 -11.95
N THR A 74 5.22 8.80 -13.27
CA THR A 74 5.50 10.08 -13.93
C THR A 74 4.21 10.90 -14.03
N ARG A 75 4.32 12.14 -14.49
CA ARG A 75 3.15 13.01 -14.73
C ARG A 75 2.19 12.40 -15.75
N LYS A 76 2.70 11.52 -16.62
CA LYS A 76 1.88 10.83 -17.63
C LYS A 76 1.38 9.48 -17.12
N PHE A 77 1.53 9.19 -15.83
CA PHE A 77 1.14 7.93 -15.20
C PHE A 77 1.90 6.72 -15.73
N GLU A 78 3.10 6.92 -16.25
CA GLU A 78 3.98 5.82 -16.61
C GLU A 78 4.70 5.32 -15.37
N GLU A 79 4.78 3.99 -15.22
CA GLU A 79 5.49 3.37 -14.11
C GLU A 79 6.97 3.20 -14.46
N LYS A 80 7.83 3.73 -13.60
CA LYS A 80 9.29 3.60 -13.74
C LYS A 80 9.89 3.04 -12.45
N SER A 81 11.03 2.39 -12.57
CA SER A 81 11.77 1.83 -11.42
C SER A 81 10.87 0.92 -10.56
N VAL A 82 10.18 0.01 -11.23
CA VAL A 82 9.23 -0.89 -10.57
C VAL A 82 10.00 -1.93 -9.76
N THR A 83 9.65 -2.07 -8.49
CA THR A 83 10.17 -3.12 -7.61
C THR A 83 8.99 -3.84 -6.99
N GLU A 84 8.97 -5.16 -7.10
CA GLU A 84 7.89 -5.99 -6.56
C GLU A 84 8.43 -6.96 -5.52
N TYR A 85 7.69 -7.10 -4.43
CA TYR A 85 7.94 -8.08 -3.38
C TYR A 85 6.71 -8.97 -3.28
N GLU A 86 6.89 -10.27 -3.39
CA GLU A 86 5.79 -11.22 -3.39
C GLU A 86 5.70 -11.99 -2.08
N ASN A 87 4.50 -12.45 -1.76
CA ASN A 87 4.24 -13.36 -0.64
C ASN A 87 4.69 -12.79 0.71
N ILE A 88 4.37 -11.52 0.94
CA ILE A 88 4.66 -10.85 2.21
C ILE A 88 3.54 -11.15 3.19
N TYR A 89 3.87 -11.66 4.38
CA TYR A 89 2.89 -11.89 5.43
C TYR A 89 2.38 -10.58 6.01
N ASN A 90 1.16 -10.59 6.55
CA ASN A 90 0.51 -9.39 7.08
C ASN A 90 1.32 -8.69 8.18
N ASP A 91 2.03 -9.44 9.01
CA ASP A 91 2.87 -8.89 10.07
C ASP A 91 4.23 -8.38 9.57
N MET A 92 4.55 -8.60 8.30
CA MET A 92 5.80 -8.16 7.68
C MET A 92 5.63 -6.96 6.73
N LEU A 93 4.40 -6.47 6.54
CA LEU A 93 4.13 -5.36 5.62
C LEU A 93 4.89 -4.09 6.00
N THR A 94 4.87 -3.72 7.27
CA THR A 94 5.55 -2.52 7.74
C THR A 94 7.07 -2.65 7.63
N ASP A 95 7.60 -3.82 7.96
CA ASP A 95 9.05 -4.08 7.85
C ASP A 95 9.51 -3.98 6.40
N GLN A 96 8.76 -4.58 5.47
CA GLN A 96 9.11 -4.52 4.05
C GLN A 96 8.99 -3.09 3.51
N PHE A 97 7.97 -2.35 3.94
CA PHE A 97 7.82 -0.95 3.56
C PHE A 97 9.02 -0.13 4.02
N THR A 98 9.40 -0.26 5.28
CA THR A 98 10.55 0.46 5.83
C THR A 98 11.86 0.05 5.17
N ALA A 99 12.03 -1.25 4.89
CA ALA A 99 13.23 -1.74 4.22
C ALA A 99 13.40 -1.14 2.82
N HIS A 100 12.29 -0.96 2.08
CA HIS A 100 12.35 -0.40 0.73
C HIS A 100 12.51 1.12 0.74
N THR A 101 11.72 1.83 1.53
CA THR A 101 11.63 3.28 1.48
C THR A 101 12.57 4.01 2.44
N GLY A 102 12.99 3.35 3.50
CA GLY A 102 13.72 3.99 4.59
C GLY A 102 12.84 4.80 5.53
N MET A 103 11.53 4.83 5.28
CA MET A 103 10.58 5.56 6.14
C MET A 103 10.00 4.64 7.21
N TYR A 104 9.90 5.17 8.43
CA TYR A 104 9.22 4.46 9.52
C TYR A 104 7.71 4.65 9.42
N THR A 105 6.97 3.63 9.83
CA THR A 105 5.50 3.64 9.80
C THR A 105 4.89 4.04 11.14
N SER A 106 5.70 4.11 12.19
CA SER A 106 5.30 4.56 13.51
C SER A 106 6.49 5.16 14.24
N LEU A 107 6.22 5.87 15.34
CA LEU A 107 7.25 6.48 16.17
C LEU A 107 7.93 5.48 17.12
N PHE A 108 7.32 4.32 17.28
CA PHE A 108 7.78 3.31 18.24
C PHE A 108 7.86 1.95 17.60
#